data_b28f378ee1ac4d0d5342b9ffcc11811f
#
_entry.id   b28f378ee1ac4d0d5342b9ffcc11811f
#
_cell.length_a   1.000
_cell.length_b   1.000
_cell.length_c   1.000
_cell.angle_alpha   90.00
_cell.angle_beta   90.00
_cell.angle_gamma   90.00
#
_symmetry.space_group_name_H-M   'P 1'
#
loop_
_entity.id
_entity.type
_entity.pdbx_description
1 polymer ?
#
loop_
_entity_poly.entity_id
_entity_poly.type
_entity_poly.pdbx_seq_one_letter_code
_entity_poly.pdbx_strand_id
1 'polypeptide(L)'
;MLKLAGIGGASMILGATAHAAPASEGGRDGTRVFAPNRHGKVHTLPSTPETVRFGEMDPAAPSVLEIESGDVVHYPNTWTHWGNEAKFGMPLAERNAIRKRYPQGPQSMIGPVSIKGAVPGDVVECRMIRLRPIDWGWNSAVKGMGALPGDFQEGYLHYFRFDAERRFAEFSPGVRIPLAPTQGTIAAQPAGDKPTSALLLGAYGGSISLPALVEGTSLFVSVQVPGAKMWTGDSNAAQGDGVVNQTGIESAMEDLRIQYVLHKRVALSAPVAETPTHWIALGSGTTLEEALTAALRQTIGWISAATGLSRHDVYALCSIDGSFRVTQYANQTEGNYRFQSPKVIQAMLPKRIFSAERQAQISRSLRPEGL
;
A
#
# COMPACT_ATOMS: atom_id res chain seq x y z
N MET A 1 -13.30 -45.24 -58.20
CA MET A 1 -12.05 -44.50 -58.34
C MET A 1 -12.33 -43.03 -58.27
N LEU A 2 -12.17 -42.40 -57.10
CA LEU A 2 -12.15 -40.95 -56.96
C LEU A 2 -10.97 -40.59 -56.09
N LYS A 3 -10.07 -39.79 -56.63
CA LYS A 3 -8.89 -39.23 -55.90
C LYS A 3 -9.33 -38.09 -55.04
N LEU A 4 -9.05 -38.12 -53.73
CA LEU A 4 -9.11 -36.95 -52.86
C LEU A 4 -7.78 -36.22 -52.95
N ALA A 5 -7.85 -34.94 -53.30
CA ALA A 5 -6.74 -34.03 -53.23
C ALA A 5 -6.67 -33.46 -51.81
N GLY A 6 -5.50 -33.61 -51.20
CA GLY A 6 -5.21 -33.00 -49.87
C GLY A 6 -4.97 -31.49 -50.00
N ILE A 7 -5.66 -30.72 -49.20
CA ILE A 7 -5.40 -29.29 -49.01
C ILE A 7 -4.58 -29.15 -47.75
N GLY A 8 -3.28 -28.82 -47.92
CA GLY A 8 -2.40 -28.46 -46.80
C GLY A 8 -2.75 -27.11 -46.24
N GLY A 9 -3.30 -27.07 -45.03
CA GLY A 9 -3.51 -25.84 -44.28
C GLY A 9 -2.21 -25.39 -43.60
N ALA A 10 -1.64 -24.30 -44.06
CA ALA A 10 -0.55 -23.63 -43.37
C ALA A 10 -1.13 -22.89 -42.15
N SER A 11 -0.86 -23.39 -40.96
CA SER A 11 -1.13 -22.65 -39.72
C SER A 11 -0.15 -21.48 -39.60
N MET A 12 -0.62 -20.27 -39.89
CA MET A 12 0.08 -19.06 -39.47
C MET A 12 -0.05 -18.92 -37.95
N ILE A 13 1.05 -19.17 -37.25
CA ILE A 13 1.19 -18.75 -35.85
C ILE A 13 1.37 -17.24 -35.86
N LEU A 14 0.29 -16.51 -35.64
CA LEU A 14 0.34 -15.10 -35.28
C LEU A 14 1.01 -15.01 -33.89
N GLY A 15 2.27 -14.65 -33.88
CA GLY A 15 2.98 -14.29 -32.67
C GLY A 15 2.31 -13.04 -32.08
N ALA A 16 1.42 -13.23 -31.13
CA ALA A 16 0.98 -12.15 -30.26
C ALA A 16 2.20 -11.71 -29.43
N THR A 17 2.81 -10.60 -29.80
CA THR A 17 3.73 -9.89 -28.92
C THR A 17 2.90 -9.40 -27.74
N ALA A 18 2.87 -10.19 -26.67
CA ALA A 18 2.37 -9.73 -25.39
C ALA A 18 3.23 -8.51 -25.02
N HIS A 19 2.63 -7.33 -25.07
CA HIS A 19 3.18 -6.16 -24.42
C HIS A 19 3.17 -6.48 -22.93
N ALA A 20 4.29 -6.99 -22.41
CA ALA A 20 4.54 -7.06 -21.00
C ALA A 20 4.37 -5.62 -20.48
N ALA A 21 3.42 -5.42 -19.57
CA ALA A 21 3.37 -4.20 -18.80
C ALA A 21 4.78 -4.01 -18.21
N PRO A 22 5.36 -2.80 -18.27
CA PRO A 22 6.68 -2.58 -17.70
C PRO A 22 6.62 -3.01 -16.25
N ALA A 23 7.46 -3.98 -15.88
CA ALA A 23 7.76 -4.26 -14.49
C ALA A 23 8.06 -2.91 -13.86
N SER A 24 7.52 -2.63 -12.68
CA SER A 24 7.83 -1.44 -11.93
C SER A 24 9.36 -1.37 -11.82
N GLU A 25 9.99 -0.51 -12.64
CA GLU A 25 11.39 -0.16 -12.44
C GLU A 25 11.43 0.52 -11.08
N GLY A 26 11.74 -0.25 -10.06
CA GLY A 26 12.01 0.22 -8.72
C GLY A 26 13.11 1.26 -8.80
N GLY A 27 12.73 2.53 -8.66
CA GLY A 27 13.58 3.67 -8.89
C GLY A 27 14.83 3.62 -8.04
N ARG A 28 15.92 3.27 -8.71
CA ARG A 28 17.24 3.68 -8.29
C ARG A 28 17.66 4.80 -9.22
N ASP A 29 17.64 5.98 -8.64
CA ASP A 29 18.10 7.24 -9.25
C ASP A 29 17.10 7.87 -10.24
N GLY A 30 16.42 8.92 -9.79
CA GLY A 30 16.03 9.99 -10.66
C GLY A 30 14.64 10.56 -10.56
N THR A 31 13.59 9.98 -9.98
CA THR A 31 12.35 10.78 -9.93
C THR A 31 11.53 10.55 -8.67
N ARG A 32 11.88 11.32 -7.65
CA ARG A 32 10.99 11.51 -6.49
C ARG A 32 9.88 12.49 -6.87
N VAL A 33 8.64 12.25 -6.39
CA VAL A 33 7.51 13.19 -6.56
C VAL A 33 7.63 14.43 -5.66
N PHE A 34 8.67 14.48 -4.83
CA PHE A 34 8.94 15.54 -3.87
C PHE A 34 10.44 15.84 -3.79
N ALA A 35 10.79 17.09 -3.55
CA ALA A 35 12.14 17.44 -3.07
C ALA A 35 12.25 17.03 -1.60
N PRO A 36 13.35 16.36 -1.15
CA PRO A 36 13.57 16.16 0.28
C PRO A 36 13.58 17.54 0.95
N ASN A 37 12.67 17.73 1.92
CA ASN A 37 12.67 18.98 2.66
C ASN A 37 13.96 19.06 3.47
N ARG A 38 14.86 19.97 3.09
CA ARG A 38 16.18 20.14 3.72
C ARG A 38 16.10 20.71 5.13
N HIS A 39 14.92 21.15 5.57
CA HIS A 39 14.71 21.86 6.83
C HIS A 39 13.96 21.04 7.90
N GLY A 40 13.42 19.86 7.56
CA GLY A 40 12.78 18.98 8.52
C GLY A 40 13.81 18.30 9.45
N LYS A 41 13.47 18.22 10.75
CA LYS A 41 14.25 17.43 11.70
C LYS A 41 14.05 15.95 11.44
N VAL A 42 15.05 15.15 11.81
CA VAL A 42 14.94 13.69 11.83
C VAL A 42 14.76 13.24 13.27
N HIS A 43 13.64 12.59 13.54
CA HIS A 43 13.33 11.98 14.82
C HIS A 43 13.50 10.48 14.71
N THR A 44 14.09 9.82 15.68
CA THR A 44 14.24 8.36 15.72
C THR A 44 13.18 7.77 16.65
N LEU A 45 12.36 6.87 16.12
CA LEU A 45 11.33 6.16 16.85
C LEU A 45 11.50 4.64 16.71
N PRO A 46 12.21 3.99 17.63
CA PRO A 46 12.38 2.54 17.60
C PRO A 46 11.09 1.82 17.98
N SER A 47 10.91 0.60 17.47
CA SER A 47 9.86 -0.31 17.92
C SER A 47 10.24 -0.90 19.27
N THR A 48 9.39 -0.66 20.25
CA THR A 48 9.45 -1.20 21.61
C THR A 48 8.06 -1.58 22.09
N PRO A 49 7.90 -2.28 23.23
CA PRO A 49 6.56 -2.58 23.76
C PRO A 49 5.71 -1.34 24.05
N GLU A 50 6.33 -0.17 24.31
CA GLU A 50 5.65 1.09 24.56
C GLU A 50 5.20 1.79 23.28
N THR A 51 5.94 1.63 22.17
CA THR A 51 5.69 2.31 20.89
C THR A 51 4.91 1.49 19.89
N VAL A 52 4.69 0.18 20.13
CA VAL A 52 3.97 -0.72 19.23
C VAL A 52 2.62 -1.15 19.82
N ARG A 53 1.61 -1.21 18.96
CA ARG A 53 0.29 -1.79 19.24
C ARG A 53 0.02 -2.90 18.22
N PHE A 54 -0.85 -3.86 18.56
CA PHE A 54 -1.07 -5.06 17.75
C PHE A 54 -2.41 -5.01 17.05
N GLY A 55 -2.40 -4.95 15.72
CA GLY A 55 -3.56 -5.08 14.85
C GLY A 55 -4.62 -3.98 14.95
N GLU A 56 -4.42 -2.99 15.84
CA GLU A 56 -5.41 -1.93 16.08
C GLU A 56 -4.75 -0.56 16.28
N MET A 57 -5.46 0.48 15.89
CA MET A 57 -5.17 1.88 16.18
C MET A 57 -6.07 2.33 17.33
N ASP A 58 -5.49 2.55 18.50
CA ASP A 58 -6.22 2.89 19.72
C ASP A 58 -6.31 4.41 19.89
N PRO A 59 -7.52 5.02 19.88
CA PRO A 59 -7.68 6.46 20.07
C PRO A 59 -7.23 6.93 21.46
N ALA A 60 -7.29 6.05 22.49
CA ALA A 60 -6.83 6.36 23.83
C ALA A 60 -5.30 6.31 23.98
N ALA A 61 -4.56 5.76 23.01
CA ALA A 61 -3.11 5.68 23.08
C ALA A 61 -2.50 7.10 23.11
N PRO A 62 -1.63 7.40 24.09
CA PRO A 62 -0.89 8.65 24.11
C PRO A 62 0.07 8.71 22.93
N SER A 63 0.34 9.90 22.39
CA SER A 63 1.34 10.08 21.36
C SER A 63 2.74 9.74 21.90
N VAL A 64 3.45 8.87 21.18
CA VAL A 64 4.81 8.46 21.54
C VAL A 64 5.87 9.42 21.02
N LEU A 65 5.48 10.31 20.10
CA LEU A 65 6.31 11.35 19.50
C LEU A 65 5.42 12.48 19.00
N GLU A 66 5.87 13.74 19.15
CA GLU A 66 5.28 14.90 18.50
C GLU A 66 6.30 15.53 17.55
N ILE A 67 5.87 15.86 16.33
CA ILE A 67 6.70 16.41 15.25
C ILE A 67 6.07 17.68 14.65
N GLU A 68 6.88 18.49 13.97
CA GLU A 68 6.43 19.56 13.10
C GLU A 68 6.15 19.05 11.67
N SER A 69 5.31 19.77 10.91
CA SER A 69 5.11 19.49 9.49
C SER A 69 6.44 19.58 8.72
N GLY A 70 6.75 18.55 7.93
CA GLY A 70 7.99 18.44 7.17
C GLY A 70 9.10 17.64 7.88
N ASP A 71 8.92 17.27 9.14
CA ASP A 71 9.86 16.42 9.84
C ASP A 71 9.86 14.98 9.29
N VAL A 72 10.99 14.30 9.45
CA VAL A 72 11.19 12.90 9.09
C VAL A 72 11.18 12.04 10.34
N VAL A 73 10.40 10.99 10.34
CA VAL A 73 10.52 9.95 11.37
C VAL A 73 11.31 8.77 10.80
N HIS A 74 12.40 8.45 11.46
CA HIS A 74 13.24 7.28 11.21
C HIS A 74 12.84 6.17 12.18
N TYR A 75 12.40 5.04 11.61
CA TYR A 75 12.06 3.81 12.32
C TYR A 75 13.19 2.80 12.05
N PRO A 76 14.16 2.65 12.94
CA PRO A 76 15.38 1.86 12.69
C PRO A 76 15.18 0.35 12.73
N ASN A 77 14.04 -0.10 13.26
CA ASN A 77 13.75 -1.52 13.49
C ASN A 77 12.24 -1.74 13.58
N THR A 78 11.52 -1.78 12.46
CA THR A 78 10.11 -2.17 12.56
C THR A 78 10.00 -3.64 12.97
N TRP A 79 8.87 -4.02 13.56
CA TRP A 79 8.65 -5.39 13.98
C TRP A 79 7.95 -6.20 12.89
N THR A 80 8.28 -7.49 12.82
CA THR A 80 7.51 -8.48 12.08
C THR A 80 6.10 -8.61 12.68
N HIS A 81 5.24 -9.39 12.07
CA HIS A 81 3.88 -9.66 12.56
C HIS A 81 3.87 -10.17 14.00
N TRP A 82 2.72 -9.99 14.66
CA TRP A 82 2.41 -10.50 16.00
C TRP A 82 3.44 -10.06 17.06
N GLY A 83 3.71 -8.76 17.11
CA GLY A 83 4.64 -8.23 18.11
C GLY A 83 6.06 -8.75 17.96
N ASN A 84 6.52 -8.91 16.71
CA ASN A 84 7.83 -9.46 16.37
C ASN A 84 8.01 -10.94 16.74
N GLU A 85 6.92 -11.69 16.95
CA GLU A 85 7.01 -13.14 17.23
C GLU A 85 7.26 -13.98 15.98
N ALA A 86 6.90 -13.48 14.77
CA ALA A 86 7.26 -14.16 13.52
C ALA A 86 8.79 -14.16 13.33
N LYS A 87 9.38 -15.36 13.27
CA LYS A 87 10.83 -15.54 13.10
C LYS A 87 11.12 -16.36 11.85
N PHE A 88 12.33 -16.19 11.32
CA PHE A 88 12.82 -16.99 10.19
C PHE A 88 12.88 -18.47 10.55
N GLY A 89 12.39 -19.32 9.65
CA GLY A 89 12.44 -20.78 9.82
C GLY A 89 11.40 -21.37 10.79
N MET A 90 10.52 -20.53 11.37
CA MET A 90 9.47 -21.00 12.27
C MET A 90 8.48 -21.92 11.54
N PRO A 91 8.13 -23.11 12.05
CA PRO A 91 7.16 -24.01 11.44
C PRO A 91 5.75 -23.38 11.34
N LEU A 92 4.98 -23.77 10.32
CA LEU A 92 3.60 -23.29 10.12
C LEU A 92 2.69 -23.52 11.33
N ALA A 93 2.83 -24.68 12.00
CA ALA A 93 2.03 -24.99 13.19
C ALA A 93 2.27 -23.99 14.32
N GLU A 94 3.52 -23.61 14.57
CA GLU A 94 3.90 -22.60 15.55
C GLU A 94 3.35 -21.22 15.19
N ARG A 95 3.47 -20.80 13.92
CA ARG A 95 2.86 -19.56 13.40
C ARG A 95 1.35 -19.53 13.61
N ASN A 96 0.67 -20.63 13.35
CA ASN A 96 -0.78 -20.74 13.55
C ASN A 96 -1.16 -20.63 15.03
N ALA A 97 -0.33 -21.14 15.94
CA ALA A 97 -0.53 -20.97 17.39
C ALA A 97 -0.35 -19.50 17.82
N ILE A 98 0.65 -18.81 17.28
CA ILE A 98 0.86 -17.37 17.51
C ILE A 98 -0.35 -16.58 17.00
N ARG A 99 -0.80 -16.79 15.77
CA ARG A 99 -1.93 -16.09 15.15
C ARG A 99 -3.18 -16.09 16.03
N LYS A 100 -3.49 -17.20 16.68
CA LYS A 100 -4.65 -17.33 17.57
C LYS A 100 -4.62 -16.39 18.78
N ARG A 101 -3.43 -15.92 19.19
CA ARG A 101 -3.28 -14.97 20.30
C ARG A 101 -3.52 -13.51 19.87
N TYR A 102 -3.60 -13.24 18.57
CA TYR A 102 -3.76 -11.90 17.99
C TYR A 102 -5.01 -11.81 17.11
N PRO A 103 -6.21 -11.99 17.69
CA PRO A 103 -7.46 -12.02 16.92
C PRO A 103 -7.82 -10.68 16.27
N GLN A 104 -7.20 -9.57 16.68
CA GLN A 104 -7.40 -8.24 16.13
C GLN A 104 -6.68 -8.02 14.79
N GLY A 105 -5.61 -8.76 14.50
CA GLY A 105 -4.82 -8.63 13.28
C GLY A 105 -3.35 -8.98 13.50
N PRO A 106 -2.59 -9.21 12.42
CA PRO A 106 -1.18 -9.57 12.50
C PRO A 106 -0.24 -8.38 12.69
N GLN A 107 -0.67 -7.17 12.32
CA GLN A 107 0.18 -6.01 12.16
C GLN A 107 0.77 -5.55 13.49
N SER A 108 2.06 -5.25 13.51
CA SER A 108 2.77 -4.53 14.57
C SER A 108 2.78 -3.05 14.21
N MET A 109 1.85 -2.28 14.78
CA MET A 109 1.63 -0.87 14.47
C MET A 109 2.47 0.03 15.35
N ILE A 110 3.33 0.86 14.75
CA ILE A 110 4.18 1.82 15.47
C ILE A 110 3.49 3.17 15.49
N GLY A 111 3.40 3.78 16.66
CA GLY A 111 2.77 5.09 16.85
C GLY A 111 2.00 5.18 18.18
N PRO A 112 1.12 6.21 18.33
CA PRO A 112 0.86 7.24 17.33
C PRO A 112 1.89 8.38 17.36
N VAL A 113 2.22 8.92 16.20
CA VAL A 113 3.04 10.12 16.03
C VAL A 113 2.12 11.31 15.80
N SER A 114 2.13 12.30 16.69
CA SER A 114 1.35 13.53 16.53
C SER A 114 2.07 14.54 15.64
N ILE A 115 1.32 15.21 14.78
CA ILE A 115 1.79 16.33 13.96
C ILE A 115 1.18 17.61 14.52
N LYS A 116 2.03 18.54 14.95
CA LYS A 116 1.61 19.79 15.56
C LYS A 116 0.76 20.63 14.63
N GLY A 117 -0.36 21.12 15.14
CA GLY A 117 -1.31 21.94 14.40
C GLY A 117 -2.19 21.18 13.41
N ALA A 118 -2.12 19.86 13.31
CA ALA A 118 -3.04 19.06 12.51
C ALA A 118 -4.44 19.05 13.15
N VAL A 119 -5.46 19.30 12.32
CA VAL A 119 -6.88 19.29 12.75
C VAL A 119 -7.74 18.54 11.72
N PRO A 120 -8.92 18.05 12.10
CA PRO A 120 -9.83 17.42 11.16
C PRO A 120 -10.12 18.33 9.95
N GLY A 121 -10.07 17.72 8.73
CA GLY A 121 -10.20 18.44 7.47
C GLY A 121 -8.86 18.83 6.82
N ASP A 122 -7.74 18.56 7.50
CA ASP A 122 -6.42 18.60 6.88
C ASP A 122 -6.07 17.25 6.24
N VAL A 123 -4.96 17.21 5.50
CA VAL A 123 -4.38 15.98 4.92
C VAL A 123 -2.92 15.89 5.33
N VAL A 124 -2.48 14.68 5.65
CA VAL A 124 -1.05 14.37 5.81
C VAL A 124 -0.54 13.69 4.54
N GLU A 125 0.49 14.26 3.95
CA GLU A 125 1.32 13.62 2.93
C GLU A 125 2.42 12.83 3.62
N CYS A 126 2.43 11.51 3.41
CA CYS A 126 3.46 10.61 3.87
C CYS A 126 4.42 10.34 2.70
N ARG A 127 5.62 10.93 2.74
CA ARG A 127 6.66 10.80 1.72
C ARG A 127 7.56 9.63 2.04
N MET A 128 7.66 8.65 1.16
CA MET A 128 8.50 7.47 1.32
C MET A 128 9.96 7.82 1.02
N ILE A 129 10.74 8.11 2.06
CA ILE A 129 12.15 8.54 1.94
C ILE A 129 13.07 7.34 1.84
N ARG A 130 12.86 6.32 2.65
CA ARG A 130 13.68 5.11 2.72
C ARG A 130 12.84 3.92 3.14
N LEU A 131 13.00 2.80 2.43
CA LEU A 131 12.33 1.53 2.68
C LEU A 131 13.35 0.40 2.50
N ARG A 132 14.10 0.07 3.55
CA ARG A 132 15.08 -1.02 3.52
C ARG A 132 14.63 -2.16 4.42
N PRO A 133 14.26 -3.33 3.85
CA PRO A 133 13.83 -4.47 4.64
C PRO A 133 15.03 -5.14 5.35
N ILE A 134 14.72 -5.90 6.40
CA ILE A 134 15.66 -6.85 7.00
C ILE A 134 16.11 -7.89 5.97
N ASP A 135 17.00 -8.81 6.34
CA ASP A 135 17.60 -9.77 5.40
C ASP A 135 16.72 -10.96 5.02
N TRP A 136 15.45 -10.98 5.47
CA TRP A 136 14.54 -12.09 5.21
C TRP A 136 13.07 -11.65 5.18
N GLY A 137 12.25 -12.55 4.64
CA GLY A 137 10.81 -12.42 4.65
C GLY A 137 10.13 -13.76 4.46
N TRP A 138 8.80 -13.74 4.34
CA TRP A 138 8.02 -14.95 4.10
C TRP A 138 6.77 -14.64 3.26
N ASN A 139 6.30 -15.66 2.55
CA ASN A 139 4.94 -15.71 2.01
C ASN A 139 4.19 -16.86 2.67
N SER A 140 2.92 -16.69 2.95
CA SER A 140 2.09 -17.73 3.54
C SER A 140 0.67 -17.69 3.01
N ALA A 141 0.11 -18.86 2.73
CA ALA A 141 -1.30 -19.04 2.44
C ALA A 141 -1.90 -19.94 3.52
N VAL A 142 -2.88 -19.43 4.23
CA VAL A 142 -3.57 -20.19 5.28
C VAL A 142 -4.82 -20.81 4.66
N LYS A 143 -5.17 -22.02 5.10
CA LYS A 143 -6.42 -22.66 4.71
C LYS A 143 -7.62 -21.73 4.90
N GLY A 144 -8.47 -21.62 3.90
CA GLY A 144 -9.68 -20.79 3.96
C GLY A 144 -9.44 -19.28 3.75
N MET A 145 -8.22 -18.88 3.35
CA MET A 145 -7.89 -17.48 3.07
C MET A 145 -7.46 -17.30 1.59
N GLY A 146 -7.50 -16.06 1.13
CA GLY A 146 -7.10 -15.68 -0.22
C GLY A 146 -8.22 -15.80 -1.24
N ALA A 147 -7.87 -15.69 -2.52
CA ALA A 147 -8.81 -15.68 -3.64
C ALA A 147 -9.35 -17.07 -4.00
N LEU A 148 -8.62 -18.14 -3.64
CA LEU A 148 -8.94 -19.53 -3.98
C LEU A 148 -9.02 -20.39 -2.69
N PRO A 149 -9.93 -20.08 -1.75
CA PRO A 149 -9.98 -20.75 -0.45
C PRO A 149 -10.36 -22.23 -0.52
N GLY A 150 -11.02 -22.66 -1.60
CA GLY A 150 -11.43 -24.04 -1.83
C GLY A 150 -10.37 -24.92 -2.49
N ASP A 151 -9.42 -24.32 -3.21
CA ASP A 151 -8.44 -25.04 -4.03
C ASP A 151 -7.20 -25.46 -3.20
N PHE A 152 -6.83 -24.66 -2.22
CA PHE A 152 -5.66 -24.87 -1.37
C PHE A 152 -6.09 -25.26 0.05
N GLN A 153 -6.23 -26.55 0.28
CA GLN A 153 -6.72 -27.10 1.55
C GLN A 153 -5.62 -27.24 2.61
N GLU A 154 -4.35 -27.19 2.18
CA GLU A 154 -3.20 -27.21 3.07
C GLU A 154 -2.62 -25.81 3.24
N GLY A 155 -2.13 -25.52 4.42
CA GLY A 155 -1.42 -24.25 4.65
C GLY A 155 -0.05 -24.27 3.98
N TYR A 156 0.33 -23.14 3.42
CA TYR A 156 1.63 -22.93 2.77
C TYR A 156 2.44 -21.90 3.54
N LEU A 157 3.74 -22.10 3.62
CA LEU A 157 4.70 -21.17 4.21
C LEU A 157 6.04 -21.31 3.51
N HIS A 158 6.53 -20.21 2.95
CA HIS A 158 7.83 -20.13 2.29
C HIS A 158 8.64 -18.97 2.87
N TYR A 159 9.89 -19.23 3.24
CA TYR A 159 10.83 -18.23 3.73
C TYR A 159 11.80 -17.82 2.63
N PHE A 160 12.13 -16.54 2.62
CA PHE A 160 13.09 -15.94 1.70
C PHE A 160 14.30 -15.41 2.47
N ARG A 161 15.50 -15.62 1.92
CA ARG A 161 16.67 -14.81 2.22
C ARG A 161 16.86 -13.82 1.08
N PHE A 162 17.19 -12.59 1.43
CA PHE A 162 17.44 -11.53 0.45
C PHE A 162 18.94 -11.38 0.21
N ASP A 163 19.32 -10.89 -0.98
CA ASP A 163 20.70 -10.53 -1.27
C ASP A 163 21.17 -9.38 -0.33
N ALA A 164 22.47 -9.20 -0.22
CA ALA A 164 23.06 -8.21 0.70
C ALA A 164 22.55 -6.77 0.44
N GLU A 165 22.32 -6.45 -0.82
CA GLU A 165 21.81 -5.15 -1.25
C GLU A 165 20.29 -5.01 -1.14
N ARG A 166 19.56 -6.07 -0.74
CA ARG A 166 18.08 -6.10 -0.68
C ARG A 166 17.42 -5.80 -2.03
N ARG A 167 17.97 -6.38 -3.12
CA ARG A 167 17.42 -6.20 -4.47
C ARG A 167 16.56 -7.36 -4.91
N PHE A 168 16.87 -8.57 -4.41
CA PHE A 168 16.24 -9.79 -4.88
C PHE A 168 16.02 -10.80 -3.76
N ALA A 169 14.98 -11.62 -3.96
CA ALA A 169 14.74 -12.87 -3.23
C ALA A 169 14.74 -14.05 -4.21
N GLU A 170 15.43 -15.14 -3.87
CA GLU A 170 15.31 -16.39 -4.61
C GLU A 170 14.06 -17.12 -4.14
N PHE A 171 13.16 -17.44 -5.06
CA PHE A 171 11.94 -18.21 -4.74
C PHE A 171 12.20 -19.70 -4.89
N SER A 172 12.84 -20.10 -6.00
CA SER A 172 13.23 -21.46 -6.32
C SER A 172 14.31 -21.41 -7.42
N PRO A 173 15.01 -22.50 -7.73
CA PRO A 173 15.98 -22.50 -8.83
C PRO A 173 15.38 -21.92 -10.12
N GLY A 174 15.98 -20.83 -10.60
CA GLY A 174 15.55 -20.13 -11.80
C GLY A 174 14.36 -19.17 -11.62
N VAL A 175 13.83 -19.01 -10.40
CA VAL A 175 12.75 -18.04 -10.10
C VAL A 175 13.25 -17.01 -9.08
N ARG A 176 13.50 -15.80 -9.55
CA ARG A 176 14.07 -14.70 -8.79
C ARG A 176 13.11 -13.52 -8.77
N ILE A 177 12.78 -13.04 -7.57
CA ILE A 177 11.82 -11.96 -7.34
C ILE A 177 12.58 -10.66 -7.07
N PRO A 178 12.43 -9.61 -7.88
CA PRO A 178 12.95 -8.29 -7.54
C PRO A 178 12.20 -7.73 -6.34
N LEU A 179 12.94 -7.16 -5.37
CA LEU A 179 12.34 -6.53 -4.20
C LEU A 179 11.91 -5.10 -4.54
N ALA A 180 10.70 -4.77 -4.13
CA ALA A 180 10.10 -3.44 -4.18
C ALA A 180 9.43 -3.16 -2.82
N PRO A 181 10.20 -2.77 -1.80
CA PRO A 181 9.69 -2.66 -0.45
C PRO A 181 8.60 -1.59 -0.32
N THR A 182 7.55 -1.92 0.42
CA THR A 182 6.41 -1.04 0.71
C THR A 182 6.05 -1.13 2.19
N GLN A 183 5.31 -0.11 2.65
CA GLN A 183 4.67 -0.14 3.96
C GLN A 183 3.18 -0.40 3.77
N GLY A 184 2.72 -1.57 4.18
CA GLY A 184 1.36 -2.05 3.90
C GLY A 184 0.29 -1.30 4.68
N THR A 185 0.61 -0.80 5.89
CA THR A 185 -0.32 -0.01 6.69
C THR A 185 0.28 1.35 7.05
N ILE A 186 -0.40 2.42 6.61
CA ILE A 186 -0.13 3.81 6.99
C ILE A 186 -1.48 4.48 7.23
N ALA A 187 -1.66 5.09 8.41
CA ALA A 187 -2.93 5.72 8.78
C ALA A 187 -2.75 6.93 9.70
N ALA A 188 -3.62 7.94 9.54
CA ALA A 188 -3.97 8.83 10.63
C ALA A 188 -4.96 8.10 11.57
N GLN A 189 -5.03 8.49 12.85
CA GLN A 189 -6.01 7.93 13.77
C GLN A 189 -7.44 8.19 13.27
N PRO A 190 -8.27 7.15 13.07
CA PRO A 190 -9.69 7.34 12.76
C PRO A 190 -10.46 8.06 13.89
N ALA A 191 -11.49 8.80 13.51
CA ALA A 191 -12.42 9.37 14.49
C ALA A 191 -13.19 8.26 15.21
N GLY A 192 -13.52 8.50 16.47
CA GLY A 192 -14.27 7.58 17.32
C GLY A 192 -13.56 7.34 18.66
N ASP A 193 -14.23 6.59 19.53
CA ASP A 193 -13.79 6.28 20.90
C ASP A 193 -13.30 4.83 21.09
N LYS A 194 -13.37 4.02 20.03
CA LYS A 194 -12.97 2.60 20.04
C LYS A 194 -11.77 2.34 19.14
N PRO A 195 -10.93 1.36 19.48
CA PRO A 195 -9.87 0.90 18.59
C PRO A 195 -10.39 0.51 17.22
N THR A 196 -9.68 0.93 16.18
CA THR A 196 -9.96 0.59 14.78
C THR A 196 -8.94 -0.43 14.30
N SER A 197 -9.42 -1.51 13.69
CA SER A 197 -8.52 -2.55 13.16
C SER A 197 -7.63 -2.01 12.05
N ALA A 198 -6.34 -2.36 12.11
CA ALA A 198 -5.36 -2.06 11.07
C ALA A 198 -5.62 -2.79 9.74
N LEU A 199 -6.54 -3.76 9.72
CA LEU A 199 -7.02 -4.45 8.51
C LEU A 199 -7.99 -3.60 7.68
N LEU A 200 -8.55 -2.53 8.25
CA LEU A 200 -9.52 -1.67 7.58
C LEU A 200 -8.84 -0.56 6.77
N LEU A 201 -9.56 -0.03 5.81
CA LEU A 201 -9.16 1.10 4.98
C LEU A 201 -10.29 2.15 4.96
N GLY A 202 -9.91 3.41 5.15
CA GLY A 202 -10.80 4.55 5.07
C GLY A 202 -10.07 5.79 4.54
N ALA A 203 -10.71 6.96 4.59
CA ALA A 203 -10.09 8.22 4.20
C ALA A 203 -8.83 8.53 5.03
N TYR A 204 -8.76 8.01 6.25
CA TYR A 204 -7.63 8.10 7.17
C TYR A 204 -6.42 7.24 6.78
N GLY A 205 -6.50 6.42 5.73
CA GLY A 205 -5.53 5.38 5.40
C GLY A 205 -5.92 4.02 5.97
N GLY A 206 -4.97 3.25 6.44
CA GLY A 206 -5.16 1.89 6.98
C GLY A 206 -4.37 0.86 6.20
N SER A 207 -4.96 -0.31 5.93
CA SER A 207 -4.37 -1.35 5.06
C SER A 207 -4.35 -0.87 3.61
N ILE A 208 -3.28 -0.16 3.25
CA ILE A 208 -3.08 0.41 1.90
C ILE A 208 -2.71 -0.67 0.91
N SER A 209 -1.78 -1.56 1.27
CA SER A 209 -1.29 -2.69 0.46
C SER A 209 -1.02 -2.34 -1.01
N LEU A 210 -0.52 -1.13 -1.27
CA LEU A 210 -0.29 -0.57 -2.61
C LEU A 210 1.13 -0.86 -3.10
N PRO A 211 1.34 -1.74 -4.11
CA PRO A 211 2.67 -2.07 -4.60
C PRO A 211 3.46 -0.88 -5.15
N ALA A 212 2.77 0.15 -5.62
CA ALA A 212 3.39 1.36 -6.14
C ALA A 212 3.90 2.33 -5.06
N LEU A 213 3.64 2.08 -3.77
CA LEU A 213 4.05 2.96 -2.67
C LEU A 213 5.49 2.65 -2.19
N VAL A 214 6.44 2.83 -3.08
CA VAL A 214 7.89 2.60 -2.89
C VAL A 214 8.64 3.89 -2.56
N GLU A 215 9.94 3.81 -2.32
CA GLU A 215 10.81 5.01 -2.15
C GLU A 215 10.57 6.05 -3.26
N GLY A 216 10.49 7.32 -2.90
CA GLY A 216 10.26 8.43 -3.83
C GLY A 216 8.80 8.72 -4.15
N THR A 217 7.85 7.99 -3.60
CA THR A 217 6.40 8.19 -3.77
C THR A 217 5.76 8.83 -2.54
N SER A 218 4.54 9.34 -2.69
CA SER A 218 3.77 9.96 -1.61
C SER A 218 2.41 9.30 -1.45
N LEU A 219 1.93 9.22 -0.20
CA LEU A 219 0.57 8.85 0.16
C LEU A 219 -0.09 10.03 0.89
N PHE A 220 -1.32 10.35 0.55
CA PHE A 220 -2.13 11.39 1.18
C PHE A 220 -3.30 10.76 1.93
N VAL A 221 -3.43 11.08 3.21
CA VAL A 221 -4.50 10.56 4.09
C VAL A 221 -5.16 11.70 4.87
N SER A 222 -6.48 11.58 5.08
CA SER A 222 -7.26 12.61 5.77
C SER A 222 -7.04 12.57 7.27
N VAL A 223 -6.87 13.75 7.86
CA VAL A 223 -6.84 13.94 9.31
C VAL A 223 -8.26 13.91 9.87
N GLN A 224 -8.52 13.06 10.85
CA GLN A 224 -9.85 12.91 11.48
C GLN A 224 -9.86 13.30 12.96
N VAL A 225 -8.68 13.39 13.60
CA VAL A 225 -8.53 13.80 15.00
C VAL A 225 -7.42 14.84 15.14
N PRO A 226 -7.46 15.71 16.18
CA PRO A 226 -6.37 16.65 16.45
C PRO A 226 -5.02 15.92 16.57
N GLY A 227 -3.99 16.52 15.97
CA GLY A 227 -2.65 15.94 15.92
C GLY A 227 -2.48 14.84 14.87
N ALA A 228 -3.47 14.49 14.07
CA ALA A 228 -3.51 13.39 13.13
C ALA A 228 -3.22 12.00 13.75
N LYS A 229 -2.26 11.91 14.70
CA LYS A 229 -1.84 10.66 15.37
C LYS A 229 -1.53 9.56 14.37
N MET A 230 -0.42 9.67 13.66
CA MET A 230 -0.01 8.76 12.59
C MET A 230 0.46 7.41 13.10
N TRP A 231 0.05 6.36 12.41
CA TRP A 231 0.42 4.96 12.64
C TRP A 231 1.05 4.36 11.38
N THR A 232 2.02 3.46 11.56
CA THR A 232 2.58 2.68 10.45
C THR A 232 2.97 1.28 10.89
N GLY A 233 2.92 0.32 9.96
CA GLY A 233 3.26 -1.08 10.21
C GLY A 233 3.07 -1.94 8.96
N ASP A 234 3.19 -3.27 9.09
CA ASP A 234 2.92 -4.20 8.00
C ASP A 234 3.88 -4.02 6.82
N SER A 235 5.16 -4.27 7.08
CA SER A 235 6.23 -4.07 6.09
C SER A 235 6.32 -5.23 5.11
N ASN A 236 6.33 -4.92 3.82
CA ASN A 236 6.50 -5.89 2.74
C ASN A 236 7.81 -5.65 1.98
N ALA A 237 8.56 -6.70 1.67
CA ALA A 237 9.75 -6.61 0.82
C ALA A 237 9.40 -6.65 -0.68
N ALA A 238 8.29 -7.29 -1.04
CA ALA A 238 7.68 -7.28 -2.36
C ALA A 238 6.21 -7.67 -2.26
N GLN A 239 5.40 -7.13 -3.16
CA GLN A 239 3.98 -7.43 -3.23
C GLN A 239 3.49 -7.31 -4.66
N GLY A 240 2.64 -8.23 -5.10
CA GLY A 240 1.92 -8.12 -6.36
C GLY A 240 0.55 -7.46 -6.20
N ASP A 241 -0.04 -7.01 -7.31
CA ASP A 241 -1.42 -6.56 -7.34
C ASP A 241 -2.35 -7.69 -6.89
N GLY A 242 -3.32 -7.36 -6.05
CA GLY A 242 -4.33 -8.28 -5.54
C GLY A 242 -3.98 -9.00 -4.25
N VAL A 243 -2.70 -9.21 -3.94
CA VAL A 243 -2.26 -9.99 -2.75
C VAL A 243 -3.07 -11.27 -2.60
N VAL A 244 -3.15 -12.04 -3.70
CA VAL A 244 -4.20 -13.06 -3.93
C VAL A 244 -4.21 -14.23 -2.95
N ASN A 245 -3.08 -14.51 -2.29
CA ASN A 245 -3.00 -15.52 -1.22
C ASN A 245 -2.95 -14.91 0.20
N GLN A 246 -3.24 -13.60 0.34
CA GLN A 246 -3.28 -12.81 1.57
C GLN A 246 -1.94 -12.26 2.06
N THR A 247 -0.81 -12.65 1.49
CA THR A 247 0.50 -12.10 1.85
C THR A 247 1.32 -11.73 0.62
N GLY A 248 2.15 -10.69 0.75
CA GLY A 248 3.25 -10.43 -0.16
C GLY A 248 4.48 -11.28 0.23
N ILE A 249 5.67 -10.71 0.14
CA ILE A 249 6.82 -11.13 0.93
C ILE A 249 6.82 -10.26 2.19
N GLU A 250 6.16 -10.76 3.22
CA GLU A 250 6.08 -10.12 4.52
C GLU A 250 7.48 -10.03 5.15
N SER A 251 7.79 -8.91 5.77
CA SER A 251 9.11 -8.66 6.35
C SER A 251 9.01 -7.69 7.54
N ALA A 252 10.11 -7.05 7.86
CA ALA A 252 10.21 -5.85 8.69
C ALA A 252 11.23 -4.92 8.03
N MET A 253 11.29 -3.66 8.44
CA MET A 253 12.29 -2.71 7.95
C MET A 253 13.41 -2.53 8.96
N GLU A 254 14.66 -2.59 8.49
CA GLU A 254 15.84 -2.21 9.25
C GLU A 254 16.15 -0.70 9.13
N ASP A 255 15.61 -0.02 8.10
CA ASP A 255 15.66 1.43 7.92
C ASP A 255 14.40 1.88 7.16
N LEU A 256 13.40 2.35 7.90
CA LEU A 256 12.21 2.98 7.34
C LEU A 256 12.27 4.48 7.68
N ARG A 257 12.09 5.35 6.67
CA ARG A 257 12.01 6.80 6.87
C ARG A 257 10.82 7.37 6.13
N ILE A 258 9.94 8.00 6.86
CA ILE A 258 8.75 8.67 6.33
C ILE A 258 8.83 10.15 6.73
N GLN A 259 8.71 11.05 5.75
CA GLN A 259 8.51 12.47 6.00
C GLN A 259 7.00 12.75 6.06
N TYR A 260 6.54 13.43 7.08
CA TYR A 260 5.15 13.81 7.25
C TYR A 260 4.95 15.30 6.98
N VAL A 261 4.15 15.63 5.95
CA VAL A 261 3.87 17.02 5.57
C VAL A 261 2.37 17.28 5.73
N LEU A 262 2.03 18.29 6.52
CA LEU A 262 0.65 18.68 6.77
C LEU A 262 0.17 19.68 5.71
N HIS A 263 -0.92 19.36 5.04
CA HIS A 263 -1.60 20.24 4.07
C HIS A 263 -2.94 20.65 4.63
N LYS A 264 -3.16 21.97 4.70
CA LYS A 264 -4.35 22.55 5.32
C LYS A 264 -5.54 22.54 4.36
N ARG A 265 -6.71 22.15 4.88
CA ARG A 265 -8.00 22.26 4.17
C ARG A 265 -8.03 21.56 2.81
N VAL A 266 -7.55 20.35 2.77
CA VAL A 266 -7.62 19.45 1.59
C VAL A 266 -8.71 18.42 1.83
N ALA A 267 -9.69 18.35 0.94
CA ALA A 267 -10.78 17.37 1.06
C ALA A 267 -10.45 16.10 0.26
N LEU A 268 -10.25 14.99 0.95
CA LEU A 268 -10.11 13.65 0.35
C LEU A 268 -11.14 12.70 0.97
N SER A 269 -11.90 12.01 0.13
CA SER A 269 -12.86 11.00 0.58
C SER A 269 -12.24 9.59 0.70
N ALA A 270 -11.06 9.38 0.13
CA ALA A 270 -10.27 8.18 0.22
C ALA A 270 -8.78 8.53 0.04
N PRO A 271 -7.84 7.65 0.40
CA PRO A 271 -6.42 7.89 0.19
C PRO A 271 -6.07 8.08 -1.29
N VAL A 272 -5.11 8.95 -1.54
CA VAL A 272 -4.51 9.18 -2.86
C VAL A 272 -3.02 8.94 -2.74
N ALA A 273 -2.43 8.25 -3.71
CA ALA A 273 -0.99 8.14 -3.83
C ALA A 273 -0.50 8.85 -5.10
N GLU A 274 0.74 9.31 -5.05
CA GLU A 274 1.42 9.93 -6.17
C GLU A 274 2.76 9.23 -6.41
N THR A 275 2.95 8.80 -7.66
CA THR A 275 4.23 8.27 -8.17
C THR A 275 4.81 9.24 -9.19
N PRO A 276 6.06 9.08 -9.62
CA PRO A 276 6.62 9.89 -10.70
C PRO A 276 5.76 9.92 -11.97
N THR A 277 5.02 8.84 -12.24
CA THR A 277 4.30 8.64 -13.51
C THR A 277 2.79 8.67 -13.39
N HIS A 278 2.23 8.47 -12.20
CA HIS A 278 0.78 8.34 -12.00
C HIS A 278 0.29 9.06 -10.75
N TRP A 279 -0.96 9.49 -10.80
CA TRP A 279 -1.80 9.67 -9.61
C TRP A 279 -2.68 8.45 -9.43
N ILE A 280 -2.86 8.05 -8.16
CA ILE A 280 -3.55 6.81 -7.82
C ILE A 280 -4.58 7.12 -6.75
N ALA A 281 -5.86 6.96 -7.07
CA ALA A 281 -6.93 7.04 -6.09
C ALA A 281 -7.30 5.62 -5.63
N LEU A 282 -7.52 5.43 -4.33
CA LEU A 282 -7.96 4.15 -3.79
C LEU A 282 -9.47 4.14 -3.59
N GLY A 283 -10.09 3.02 -3.89
CA GLY A 283 -11.48 2.74 -3.55
C GLY A 283 -11.59 1.41 -2.84
N SER A 284 -12.41 1.36 -1.81
CA SER A 284 -12.65 0.14 -1.02
C SER A 284 -14.12 -0.21 -0.94
N GLY A 285 -14.41 -1.49 -0.77
CA GLY A 285 -15.77 -2.01 -0.63
C GLY A 285 -15.77 -3.45 -0.13
N THR A 286 -16.95 -3.99 0.11
CA THR A 286 -17.12 -5.40 0.47
C THR A 286 -17.01 -6.30 -0.76
N THR A 287 -17.28 -5.73 -1.95
CA THR A 287 -17.12 -6.38 -3.25
C THR A 287 -16.14 -5.60 -4.13
N LEU A 288 -15.64 -6.23 -5.21
CA LEU A 288 -14.78 -5.54 -6.18
C LEU A 288 -15.54 -4.45 -6.94
N GLU A 289 -16.82 -4.64 -7.21
CA GLU A 289 -17.69 -3.68 -7.89
C GLU A 289 -17.89 -2.41 -7.05
N GLU A 290 -18.10 -2.56 -5.75
CA GLU A 290 -18.17 -1.43 -4.82
C GLU A 290 -16.82 -0.68 -4.76
N ALA A 291 -15.71 -1.42 -4.65
CA ALA A 291 -14.37 -0.84 -4.62
C ALA A 291 -14.03 -0.10 -5.92
N LEU A 292 -14.38 -0.68 -7.10
CA LEU A 292 -14.19 -0.03 -8.40
C LEU A 292 -15.02 1.26 -8.51
N THR A 293 -16.29 1.19 -8.12
CA THR A 293 -17.19 2.34 -8.13
C THR A 293 -16.68 3.46 -7.22
N ALA A 294 -16.20 3.12 -6.03
CA ALA A 294 -15.60 4.08 -5.09
C ALA A 294 -14.34 4.74 -5.68
N ALA A 295 -13.42 3.95 -6.25
CA ALA A 295 -12.20 4.45 -6.90
C ALA A 295 -12.51 5.38 -8.08
N LEU A 296 -13.47 5.02 -8.93
CA LEU A 296 -13.92 5.85 -10.05
C LEU A 296 -14.51 7.18 -9.57
N ARG A 297 -15.42 7.14 -8.60
CA ARG A 297 -16.06 8.36 -8.06
C ARG A 297 -15.02 9.31 -7.44
N GLN A 298 -14.06 8.76 -6.71
CA GLN A 298 -12.95 9.52 -6.13
C GLN A 298 -12.12 10.18 -7.25
N THR A 299 -11.68 9.42 -8.24
CA THR A 299 -10.86 9.92 -9.35
C THR A 299 -11.59 10.99 -10.15
N ILE A 300 -12.83 10.74 -10.55
CA ILE A 300 -13.65 11.69 -11.32
C ILE A 300 -13.88 12.97 -10.52
N GLY A 301 -14.29 12.86 -9.26
CA GLY A 301 -14.55 14.03 -8.41
C GLY A 301 -13.29 14.89 -8.21
N TRP A 302 -12.20 14.26 -7.85
CA TRP A 302 -10.93 14.94 -7.60
C TRP A 302 -10.35 15.60 -8.85
N ILE A 303 -10.18 14.86 -9.96
CA ILE A 303 -9.56 15.40 -11.19
C ILE A 303 -10.44 16.48 -11.83
N SER A 304 -11.78 16.31 -11.83
CA SER A 304 -12.69 17.37 -12.28
C SER A 304 -12.52 18.66 -11.48
N ALA A 305 -12.52 18.55 -10.16
CA ALA A 305 -12.37 19.70 -9.26
C ALA A 305 -11.00 20.39 -9.45
N ALA A 306 -9.93 19.61 -9.59
CA ALA A 306 -8.57 20.13 -9.75
C ALA A 306 -8.34 20.81 -11.10
N THR A 307 -8.95 20.33 -12.19
CA THR A 307 -8.63 20.74 -13.56
C THR A 307 -9.72 21.56 -14.25
N GLY A 308 -10.95 21.56 -13.73
CA GLY A 308 -12.11 22.12 -14.41
C GLY A 308 -12.63 21.31 -15.60
N LEU A 309 -12.08 20.11 -15.86
CA LEU A 309 -12.65 19.18 -16.85
C LEU A 309 -14.03 18.71 -16.39
N SER A 310 -14.93 18.47 -17.34
CA SER A 310 -16.23 17.92 -16.99
C SER A 310 -16.09 16.51 -16.40
N ARG A 311 -17.03 16.11 -15.54
CA ARG A 311 -17.05 14.74 -14.99
C ARG A 311 -17.14 13.67 -16.09
N HIS A 312 -17.81 13.95 -17.21
CA HIS A 312 -17.88 13.07 -18.37
C HIS A 312 -16.52 12.92 -19.04
N ASP A 313 -15.78 14.02 -19.23
CA ASP A 313 -14.43 13.98 -19.83
C ASP A 313 -13.48 13.17 -18.96
N VAL A 314 -13.50 13.39 -17.65
CA VAL A 314 -12.63 12.62 -16.73
C VAL A 314 -13.02 11.15 -16.71
N TYR A 315 -14.32 10.83 -16.75
CA TYR A 315 -14.78 9.44 -16.88
C TYR A 315 -14.32 8.79 -18.18
N ALA A 316 -14.38 9.52 -19.29
CA ALA A 316 -13.85 9.06 -20.58
C ALA A 316 -12.32 8.83 -20.50
N LEU A 317 -11.56 9.75 -19.91
CA LEU A 317 -10.10 9.58 -19.70
C LEU A 317 -9.78 8.33 -18.86
N CYS A 318 -10.57 8.05 -17.82
CA CYS A 318 -10.43 6.82 -17.03
C CYS A 318 -10.63 5.57 -17.90
N SER A 319 -11.53 5.60 -18.86
CA SER A 319 -11.79 4.48 -19.77
C SER A 319 -10.76 4.34 -20.89
N ILE A 320 -10.17 5.45 -21.35
CA ILE A 320 -9.26 5.46 -22.50
C ILE A 320 -7.85 5.09 -22.08
N ASP A 321 -7.35 5.65 -20.97
CA ASP A 321 -5.93 5.52 -20.55
C ASP A 321 -5.74 5.30 -19.04
N GLY A 322 -6.82 5.23 -18.26
CA GLY A 322 -6.77 4.83 -16.85
C GLY A 322 -6.52 3.32 -16.69
N SER A 323 -5.85 2.94 -15.61
CA SER A 323 -5.66 1.54 -15.23
C SER A 323 -6.28 1.28 -13.87
N PHE A 324 -7.23 0.34 -13.81
CA PHE A 324 -7.94 -0.06 -12.59
C PHE A 324 -7.50 -1.46 -12.21
N ARG A 325 -6.77 -1.58 -11.11
CA ARG A 325 -6.21 -2.87 -10.68
C ARG A 325 -6.69 -3.22 -9.28
N VAL A 326 -6.81 -4.51 -9.02
CA VAL A 326 -7.07 -4.99 -7.66
C VAL A 326 -5.82 -4.78 -6.83
N THR A 327 -5.89 -3.88 -5.85
CA THR A 327 -4.79 -3.64 -4.91
C THR A 327 -4.73 -4.75 -3.88
N GLN A 328 -5.91 -5.12 -3.34
CA GLN A 328 -6.05 -6.16 -2.33
C GLN A 328 -7.35 -6.94 -2.55
N TYR A 329 -7.22 -8.27 -2.63
CA TYR A 329 -8.33 -9.20 -2.64
C TYR A 329 -8.32 -10.01 -1.34
N ALA A 330 -8.79 -9.39 -0.26
CA ALA A 330 -8.91 -10.09 1.01
C ALA A 330 -10.17 -10.97 1.03
N ASN A 331 -10.02 -12.20 1.47
CA ASN A 331 -11.12 -13.13 1.72
C ASN A 331 -10.76 -14.06 2.87
N GLN A 332 -11.63 -14.15 3.86
CA GLN A 332 -11.50 -15.03 5.02
C GLN A 332 -12.80 -15.82 5.14
N THR A 333 -12.77 -17.09 4.83
CA THR A 333 -13.93 -17.99 4.98
C THR A 333 -14.08 -18.52 6.40
N GLU A 334 -12.98 -18.56 7.16
CA GLU A 334 -12.95 -18.94 8.56
C GLU A 334 -12.35 -17.79 9.36
N GLY A 335 -13.03 -17.32 10.40
CA GLY A 335 -12.68 -16.12 11.16
C GLY A 335 -11.30 -16.18 11.85
N ASN A 336 -10.25 -16.03 11.07
CA ASN A 336 -8.87 -15.96 11.58
C ASN A 336 -8.59 -14.67 12.36
N TYR A 337 -9.27 -13.59 11.98
CA TYR A 337 -9.24 -12.30 12.66
C TYR A 337 -10.66 -11.77 12.87
N ARG A 338 -10.84 -10.85 13.82
CA ARG A 338 -12.15 -10.23 14.12
C ARG A 338 -12.72 -9.44 12.96
N PHE A 339 -11.85 -8.89 12.12
CA PHE A 339 -12.23 -8.06 10.98
C PHE A 339 -11.68 -8.65 9.69
N GLN A 340 -12.46 -8.50 8.64
CA GLN A 340 -12.02 -8.80 7.28
C GLN A 340 -11.57 -7.52 6.60
N SER A 341 -10.42 -7.55 5.95
CA SER A 341 -9.96 -6.45 5.09
C SER A 341 -10.95 -6.24 3.94
N PRO A 342 -11.23 -4.99 3.53
CA PRO A 342 -12.05 -4.72 2.36
C PRO A 342 -11.37 -5.19 1.07
N LYS A 343 -12.14 -5.33 -0.01
CA LYS A 343 -11.61 -5.32 -1.37
C LYS A 343 -11.13 -3.92 -1.69
N VAL A 344 -10.00 -3.79 -2.37
CA VAL A 344 -9.43 -2.48 -2.72
C VAL A 344 -9.05 -2.45 -4.20
N ILE A 345 -9.46 -1.37 -4.87
CA ILE A 345 -9.08 -1.04 -6.25
C ILE A 345 -8.20 0.21 -6.23
N GLN A 346 -7.09 0.16 -6.97
CA GLN A 346 -6.29 1.33 -7.32
C GLN A 346 -6.70 1.84 -8.71
N ALA A 347 -7.15 3.09 -8.77
CA ALA A 347 -7.41 3.81 -10.01
C ALA A 347 -6.18 4.65 -10.36
N MET A 348 -5.41 4.19 -11.33
CA MET A 348 -4.16 4.80 -11.77
C MET A 348 -4.40 5.67 -12.99
N LEU A 349 -4.15 6.98 -12.89
CA LEU A 349 -4.26 7.91 -14.01
C LEU A 349 -2.86 8.42 -14.37
N PRO A 350 -2.36 8.18 -15.60
CA PRO A 350 -0.99 8.54 -15.96
C PRO A 350 -0.83 10.06 -16.14
N LYS A 351 0.24 10.60 -15.58
CA LYS A 351 0.56 12.03 -15.65
C LYS A 351 0.78 12.51 -17.08
N ARG A 352 1.33 11.66 -17.95
CA ARG A 352 1.71 11.98 -19.33
C ARG A 352 0.57 12.46 -20.23
N ILE A 353 -0.69 12.14 -19.88
CA ILE A 353 -1.86 12.60 -20.67
C ILE A 353 -2.25 14.05 -20.39
N PHE A 354 -1.66 14.63 -19.35
CA PHE A 354 -1.94 16.01 -18.95
C PHE A 354 -0.78 16.94 -19.33
N SER A 355 -1.10 18.14 -19.78
CA SER A 355 -0.09 19.20 -19.94
C SER A 355 0.58 19.54 -18.60
N ALA A 356 1.75 20.15 -18.62
CA ALA A 356 2.45 20.57 -17.40
C ALA A 356 1.58 21.48 -16.51
N GLU A 357 0.77 22.35 -17.12
CA GLU A 357 -0.17 23.20 -16.40
C GLU A 357 -1.23 22.40 -15.66
N ARG A 358 -1.86 21.41 -16.32
CA ARG A 358 -2.85 20.51 -15.71
C ARG A 358 -2.23 19.66 -14.60
N GLN A 359 -1.01 19.15 -14.83
CA GLN A 359 -0.28 18.42 -13.79
C GLN A 359 -0.05 19.31 -12.55
N ALA A 360 0.34 20.57 -12.76
CA ALA A 360 0.50 21.53 -11.66
C ALA A 360 -0.83 21.83 -10.95
N GLN A 361 -1.96 21.91 -11.65
CA GLN A 361 -3.28 22.07 -11.04
C GLN A 361 -3.63 20.87 -10.14
N ILE A 362 -3.44 19.64 -10.63
CA ILE A 362 -3.69 18.42 -9.86
C ILE A 362 -2.78 18.35 -8.64
N SER A 363 -1.48 18.63 -8.79
CA SER A 363 -0.54 18.65 -7.66
C SER A 363 -0.90 19.71 -6.62
N ARG A 364 -1.29 20.92 -7.04
CA ARG A 364 -1.75 21.98 -6.11
C ARG A 364 -3.03 21.62 -5.36
N SER A 365 -3.91 20.81 -5.94
CA SER A 365 -5.13 20.36 -5.23
C SER A 365 -4.82 19.48 -4.02
N LEU A 366 -3.68 18.79 -4.03
CA LEU A 366 -3.17 18.02 -2.90
C LEU A 366 -2.25 18.85 -1.99
N ARG A 367 -1.55 19.85 -2.53
CA ARG A 367 -0.54 20.69 -1.85
C ARG A 367 -0.83 22.17 -2.09
N PRO A 368 -1.88 22.73 -1.48
CA PRO A 368 -2.31 24.12 -1.74
C PRO A 368 -1.24 25.15 -1.35
N GLU A 369 -0.35 24.85 -0.41
CA GLU A 369 0.72 25.74 0.06
C GLU A 369 2.03 25.59 -0.74
N GLY A 370 2.03 24.77 -1.79
CA GLY A 370 3.19 24.52 -2.64
C GLY A 370 3.95 23.22 -2.27
N LEU A 371 4.96 22.88 -3.10
CA LEU A 371 5.82 21.68 -2.95
C LEU A 371 6.95 21.94 -1.95
#